data_f29ac461d6c9d08a779faf2df2b9cf8d
#
_entry.id   f29ac461d6c9d08a779faf2df2b9cf8d
#
_cell.length_a   1.000
_cell.length_b   1.000
_cell.length_c   1.000
_cell.angle_alpha   90.00
_cell.angle_beta   90.00
_cell.angle_gamma   90.00
#
_symmetry.space_group_name_H-M   'P 1'
#
loop_
_entity.id
_entity.type
_entity.pdbx_description
1 polymer ?
#
loop_
_entity_poly.entity_id
_entity_poly.type
_entity_poly.pdbx_seq_one_letter_code
_entity_poly.pdbx_strand_id
1 'polypeptide(L)'
;MRAVLVTETNSALHVVDDHPEPVAEGDAELVDVTACGVCHSDLHVVDGVFPSPLPLVIGHEVTGVHAELGPVMVYAPWGCRHCVQCDRGLEMMCSTATEAGLFVDGGYADHMVVKHRRYLAPLGGLDPVAAAPLACGGLTAWRAVHHALGLIRERGAGARSTVIGAGGLGQYALSYLRLLSDAQVTAVDLAQDKLDAATAIGAHHAVHANDLKDVEPADVVIDFIGNEATLTNSVGHVGRQGMVIVVGLGLGRVPFGFGAVPHETRLMSSVWGSRSELDDLLAFARTEPSILREVDVLPLGQAQQAHDRLRAGQTRGRIVLTT
;
A
#
# COMPACT_ATOMS: atom_id res chain seq x y z
N MET A 1 -26.48 -10.18 1.46
CA MET A 1 -25.43 -9.86 0.49
C MET A 1 -24.36 -10.95 0.45
N ARG A 2 -23.58 -11.05 -0.64
CA ARG A 2 -22.35 -11.87 -0.63
C ARG A 2 -21.28 -11.19 0.19
N ALA A 3 -20.50 -11.98 0.91
CA ALA A 3 -19.33 -11.51 1.64
C ALA A 3 -18.29 -12.62 1.77
N VAL A 4 -17.04 -12.21 2.02
CA VAL A 4 -15.94 -13.11 2.31
C VAL A 4 -15.37 -12.76 3.68
N LEU A 5 -15.40 -13.74 4.58
CA LEU A 5 -15.03 -13.56 5.97
C LEU A 5 -13.78 -14.35 6.35
N VAL A 6 -13.02 -13.79 7.27
CA VAL A 6 -12.12 -14.53 8.14
C VAL A 6 -12.88 -14.84 9.42
N THR A 7 -13.11 -16.10 9.71
CA THR A 7 -13.85 -16.55 10.92
C THR A 7 -12.91 -16.98 12.04
N GLU A 8 -11.73 -17.47 11.69
CA GLU A 8 -10.64 -17.81 12.60
C GLU A 8 -9.29 -17.66 11.91
N THR A 9 -8.24 -17.46 12.67
CA THR A 9 -6.90 -17.31 12.12
C THR A 9 -6.35 -18.63 11.57
N ASN A 10 -5.47 -18.53 10.56
CA ASN A 10 -4.84 -19.68 9.89
C ASN A 10 -5.85 -20.64 9.24
N SER A 11 -7.03 -20.15 8.87
CA SER A 11 -8.07 -20.92 8.16
C SER A 11 -8.30 -20.37 6.74
N ALA A 12 -9.04 -21.14 5.95
CA ALA A 12 -9.52 -20.67 4.65
C ALA A 12 -10.55 -19.55 4.81
N LEU A 13 -10.66 -18.70 3.81
CA LEU A 13 -11.69 -17.66 3.73
C LEU A 13 -13.07 -18.30 3.53
N HIS A 14 -14.06 -17.76 4.20
CA HIS A 14 -15.45 -18.20 4.10
C HIS A 14 -16.24 -17.28 3.17
N VAL A 15 -16.66 -17.81 2.01
CA VAL A 15 -17.58 -17.11 1.10
C VAL A 15 -19.02 -17.44 1.51
N VAL A 16 -19.83 -16.42 1.75
CA VAL A 16 -21.24 -16.54 2.11
C VAL A 16 -22.10 -15.66 1.21
N ASP A 17 -23.33 -16.13 0.90
CA ASP A 17 -24.28 -15.40 0.05
C ASP A 17 -25.39 -14.72 0.87
N ASP A 18 -25.50 -15.04 2.15
CA ASP A 18 -26.57 -14.61 3.06
C ASP A 18 -26.07 -13.75 4.23
N HIS A 19 -24.89 -13.10 4.08
CA HIS A 19 -24.41 -12.16 5.07
C HIS A 19 -25.44 -11.01 5.24
N PRO A 20 -25.70 -10.56 6.48
CA PRO A 20 -26.61 -9.43 6.71
C PRO A 20 -26.23 -8.20 5.90
N GLU A 21 -27.23 -7.51 5.35
CA GLU A 21 -27.00 -6.22 4.73
C GLU A 21 -26.53 -5.20 5.78
N PRO A 22 -25.43 -4.48 5.55
CA PRO A 22 -24.98 -3.47 6.49
C PRO A 22 -25.89 -2.25 6.45
N VAL A 23 -26.17 -1.67 7.61
CA VAL A 23 -27.03 -0.49 7.75
C VAL A 23 -26.16 0.71 8.14
N ALA A 24 -26.20 1.77 7.34
CA ALA A 24 -25.57 3.04 7.66
C ALA A 24 -26.41 3.80 8.72
N GLU A 25 -25.82 4.12 9.85
CA GLU A 25 -26.45 4.87 10.93
C GLU A 25 -25.70 6.18 11.21
N GLY A 26 -26.43 7.23 11.57
CA GLY A 26 -25.85 8.52 11.90
C GLY A 26 -25.07 9.16 10.75
N ASP A 27 -23.77 9.40 10.93
CA ASP A 27 -22.88 10.01 9.92
C ASP A 27 -22.28 8.97 8.94
N ALA A 28 -22.63 7.69 9.09
CA ALA A 28 -22.09 6.63 8.23
C ALA A 28 -22.75 6.63 6.85
N GLU A 29 -22.00 6.16 5.87
CA GLU A 29 -22.39 6.14 4.46
C GLU A 29 -22.36 4.70 3.93
N LEU A 30 -23.29 4.35 3.06
CA LEU A 30 -23.29 3.05 2.37
C LEU A 30 -22.61 3.18 1.01
N VAL A 31 -21.78 2.21 0.68
CA VAL A 31 -21.12 2.09 -0.62
C VAL A 31 -21.44 0.74 -1.23
N ASP A 32 -21.94 0.76 -2.46
CA ASP A 32 -22.07 -0.44 -3.30
C ASP A 32 -20.67 -0.75 -3.84
N VAL A 33 -20.06 -1.84 -3.38
CA VAL A 33 -18.68 -2.17 -3.74
C VAL A 33 -18.62 -2.62 -5.19
N THR A 34 -17.69 -2.03 -5.95
CA THR A 34 -17.41 -2.42 -7.34
C THR A 34 -16.18 -3.32 -7.41
N ALA A 35 -15.15 -2.96 -6.65
CA ALA A 35 -13.89 -3.68 -6.65
C ALA A 35 -13.14 -3.51 -5.32
N CYS A 36 -12.36 -4.52 -4.95
CA CYS A 36 -11.47 -4.47 -3.81
C CYS A 36 -10.11 -5.11 -4.16
N GLY A 37 -9.03 -4.36 -3.99
CA GLY A 37 -7.68 -4.87 -4.17
C GLY A 37 -7.29 -5.89 -3.10
N VAL A 38 -6.39 -6.81 -3.47
CA VAL A 38 -5.86 -7.84 -2.57
C VAL A 38 -4.45 -7.44 -2.12
N CYS A 39 -4.24 -7.37 -0.82
CA CYS A 39 -3.01 -6.89 -0.21
C CYS A 39 -2.38 -7.94 0.73
N HIS A 40 -1.07 -7.84 0.96
CA HIS A 40 -0.40 -8.66 1.98
C HIS A 40 -0.95 -8.41 3.39
N SER A 41 -1.51 -7.23 3.67
CA SER A 41 -2.15 -6.96 4.97
C SER A 41 -3.39 -7.82 5.20
N ASP A 42 -4.09 -8.24 4.15
CA ASP A 42 -5.20 -9.20 4.27
C ASP A 42 -4.68 -10.58 4.73
N LEU A 43 -3.50 -11.00 4.23
CA LEU A 43 -2.83 -12.21 4.71
C LEU A 43 -2.43 -12.09 6.18
N HIS A 44 -2.00 -10.90 6.64
CA HIS A 44 -1.66 -10.68 8.06
C HIS A 44 -2.88 -10.81 8.97
N VAL A 45 -4.08 -10.47 8.51
CA VAL A 45 -5.33 -10.75 9.25
C VAL A 45 -5.57 -12.26 9.32
N VAL A 46 -5.51 -12.95 8.18
CA VAL A 46 -5.71 -14.41 8.10
C VAL A 46 -4.69 -15.17 8.98
N ASP A 47 -3.43 -14.74 8.95
CA ASP A 47 -2.33 -15.37 9.70
C ASP A 47 -2.32 -14.97 11.20
N GLY A 48 -3.22 -14.08 11.64
CA GLY A 48 -3.30 -13.63 13.04
C GLY A 48 -2.14 -12.73 13.47
N VAL A 49 -1.41 -12.14 12.51
CA VAL A 49 -0.36 -11.13 12.79
C VAL A 49 -1.00 -9.84 13.32
N PHE A 50 -2.14 -9.46 12.76
CA PHE A 50 -2.96 -8.38 13.29
C PHE A 50 -3.97 -8.95 14.30
N PRO A 51 -4.17 -8.30 15.47
CA PRO A 51 -5.15 -8.72 16.46
C PRO A 51 -6.58 -8.27 16.06
N SER A 52 -6.99 -8.66 14.86
CA SER A 52 -8.30 -8.30 14.29
C SER A 52 -9.43 -8.98 15.03
N PRO A 53 -10.56 -8.30 15.30
CA PRO A 53 -11.75 -8.95 15.84
C PRO A 53 -12.36 -9.88 14.76
N LEU A 54 -12.63 -11.12 15.11
CA LEU A 54 -13.23 -12.11 14.21
C LEU A 54 -14.62 -12.53 14.71
N PRO A 55 -15.59 -12.87 13.83
CA PRO A 55 -15.46 -12.88 12.36
C PRO A 55 -15.36 -11.48 11.77
N LEU A 56 -14.67 -11.33 10.61
CA LEU A 56 -14.43 -10.05 9.96
C LEU A 56 -14.57 -10.18 8.44
N VAL A 57 -15.28 -9.28 7.80
CA VAL A 57 -15.21 -9.06 6.34
C VAL A 57 -13.94 -8.26 6.07
N ILE A 58 -12.96 -8.87 5.39
CA ILE A 58 -11.68 -8.21 5.11
C ILE A 58 -11.71 -7.37 3.83
N GLY A 59 -10.57 -6.82 3.42
CA GLY A 59 -10.41 -6.02 2.20
C GLY A 59 -10.49 -4.52 2.46
N HIS A 60 -9.36 -3.84 2.25
CA HIS A 60 -9.16 -2.42 2.59
C HIS A 60 -8.82 -1.53 1.39
N GLU A 61 -8.77 -2.08 0.17
CA GLU A 61 -8.50 -1.35 -1.08
C GLU A 61 -9.79 -1.22 -1.91
N VAL A 62 -10.75 -0.46 -1.40
CA VAL A 62 -12.14 -0.48 -1.87
C VAL A 62 -12.44 0.68 -2.82
N THR A 63 -13.06 0.33 -3.95
CA THR A 63 -13.77 1.27 -4.80
C THR A 63 -15.22 0.82 -4.98
N GLY A 64 -16.12 1.76 -5.13
CA GLY A 64 -17.54 1.45 -5.27
C GLY A 64 -18.34 2.67 -5.71
N VAL A 65 -19.66 2.57 -5.58
CA VAL A 65 -20.60 3.63 -5.94
C VAL A 65 -21.30 4.12 -4.68
N HIS A 66 -21.22 5.40 -4.42
CA HIS A 66 -22.02 6.08 -3.40
C HIS A 66 -23.20 6.80 -4.07
N ALA A 67 -24.38 6.71 -3.47
CA ALA A 67 -25.63 7.19 -4.09
C ALA A 67 -25.57 8.65 -4.56
N GLU A 68 -24.92 9.54 -3.82
CA GLU A 68 -24.84 10.97 -4.19
C GLU A 68 -23.51 11.36 -4.85
N LEU A 69 -22.39 10.72 -4.49
CA LEU A 69 -21.06 11.07 -5.00
C LEU A 69 -20.71 10.34 -6.30
N GLY A 70 -21.48 9.30 -6.66
CA GLY A 70 -21.13 8.40 -7.74
C GLY A 70 -19.91 7.53 -7.40
N PRO A 71 -19.03 7.22 -8.38
CA PRO A 71 -17.86 6.39 -8.15
C PRO A 71 -16.89 6.99 -7.14
N VAL A 72 -16.56 6.23 -6.09
CA VAL A 72 -15.70 6.64 -4.98
C VAL A 72 -14.65 5.58 -4.67
N MET A 73 -13.58 6.02 -4.03
CA MET A 73 -12.61 5.18 -3.32
C MET A 73 -12.78 5.37 -1.81
N VAL A 74 -12.69 4.30 -1.05
CA VAL A 74 -12.75 4.35 0.41
C VAL A 74 -11.33 4.56 0.97
N TYR A 75 -11.15 5.60 1.77
CA TYR A 75 -9.97 5.78 2.60
C TYR A 75 -10.13 4.92 3.86
N ALA A 76 -9.30 3.89 4.00
CA ALA A 76 -9.50 2.87 5.03
C ALA A 76 -9.15 3.29 6.47
N PRO A 77 -8.14 4.17 6.76
CA PRO A 77 -7.83 4.60 8.12
C PRO A 77 -8.85 5.61 8.66
N TRP A 78 -9.68 5.20 9.61
CA TRP A 78 -10.73 6.04 10.21
C TRP A 78 -10.34 6.51 11.60
N GLY A 79 -9.93 7.76 11.72
CA GLY A 79 -9.54 8.38 12.98
C GLY A 79 -10.72 8.77 13.89
N CYS A 80 -10.41 9.19 15.11
CA CYS A 80 -11.42 9.65 16.10
C CYS A 80 -12.00 11.03 15.79
N ARG A 81 -11.41 11.81 14.88
CA ARG A 81 -11.83 13.15 14.44
C ARG A 81 -11.66 14.28 15.47
N HIS A 82 -11.04 14.04 16.62
CA HIS A 82 -10.88 15.04 17.69
C HIS A 82 -9.53 15.01 18.41
N CYS A 83 -8.56 14.23 17.93
CA CYS A 83 -7.19 14.26 18.45
C CYS A 83 -6.28 15.10 17.57
N VAL A 84 -5.13 15.50 18.11
CA VAL A 84 -4.10 16.30 17.38
C VAL A 84 -3.74 15.71 16.01
N GLN A 85 -3.70 14.40 15.87
CA GLN A 85 -3.36 13.77 14.59
C GLN A 85 -4.52 13.92 13.58
N CYS A 86 -5.76 13.70 14.03
CA CYS A 86 -6.94 13.90 13.17
C CYS A 86 -7.13 15.37 12.77
N ASP A 87 -6.85 16.31 13.69
CA ASP A 87 -6.93 17.75 13.40
C ASP A 87 -5.89 18.17 12.34
N ARG A 88 -4.77 17.43 12.24
CA ARG A 88 -3.74 17.61 11.22
C ARG A 88 -4.03 16.84 9.91
N GLY A 89 -5.15 16.11 9.82
CA GLY A 89 -5.48 15.26 8.69
C GLY A 89 -4.64 13.97 8.61
N LEU A 90 -4.05 13.54 9.72
CA LEU A 90 -3.22 12.35 9.82
C LEU A 90 -3.97 11.23 10.56
N GLU A 91 -5.17 10.89 10.08
CA GLU A 91 -6.05 9.89 10.70
C GLU A 91 -5.37 8.53 10.89
N MET A 92 -4.48 8.13 9.96
CA MET A 92 -3.68 6.90 10.06
C MET A 92 -2.68 6.90 11.24
N MET A 93 -2.42 8.06 11.85
CA MET A 93 -1.61 8.20 13.06
C MET A 93 -2.45 8.37 14.33
N CYS A 94 -3.77 8.27 14.25
CA CYS A 94 -4.64 8.35 15.40
C CYS A 94 -4.50 7.09 16.27
N SER A 95 -4.27 7.24 17.57
CA SER A 95 -4.08 6.10 18.49
C SER A 95 -5.33 5.21 18.67
N THR A 96 -6.49 5.71 18.25
CA THR A 96 -7.76 4.99 18.27
C THR A 96 -8.36 4.87 16.87
N ALA A 97 -7.52 4.94 15.84
CA ALA A 97 -7.97 4.66 14.48
C ALA A 97 -8.47 3.22 14.37
N THR A 98 -9.49 3.05 13.53
CA THR A 98 -9.91 1.75 13.04
C THR A 98 -9.67 1.70 11.55
N GLU A 99 -9.07 0.61 11.06
CA GLU A 99 -8.85 0.44 9.63
C GLU A 99 -9.88 -0.54 9.08
N ALA A 100 -10.65 -0.05 8.10
CA ALA A 100 -11.62 -0.85 7.38
C ALA A 100 -10.97 -2.05 6.69
N GLY A 101 -11.56 -3.21 6.80
CA GLY A 101 -11.04 -4.45 6.24
C GLY A 101 -9.87 -5.07 7.00
N LEU A 102 -9.41 -4.42 8.10
CA LEU A 102 -8.37 -4.95 8.99
C LEU A 102 -8.86 -5.09 10.44
N PHE A 103 -9.62 -4.12 10.96
CA PHE A 103 -10.13 -4.12 12.33
C PHE A 103 -11.65 -3.91 12.43
N VAL A 104 -12.28 -3.51 11.35
CA VAL A 104 -13.73 -3.44 11.15
C VAL A 104 -14.03 -3.90 9.74
N ASP A 105 -15.28 -4.27 9.45
CA ASP A 105 -15.68 -4.81 8.16
C ASP A 105 -15.25 -3.95 6.98
N GLY A 106 -14.76 -4.61 5.94
CA GLY A 106 -14.19 -4.04 4.74
C GLY A 106 -14.97 -4.36 3.46
N GLY A 107 -14.27 -4.37 2.34
CA GLY A 107 -14.86 -4.40 1.01
C GLY A 107 -14.87 -5.76 0.30
N TYR A 108 -14.57 -6.86 0.98
CA TYR A 108 -14.81 -8.18 0.38
C TYR A 108 -16.29 -8.56 0.53
N ALA A 109 -17.17 -7.69 0.05
CA ALA A 109 -18.62 -7.83 0.11
C ALA A 109 -19.29 -7.02 -0.99
N ASP A 110 -20.58 -7.27 -1.25
CA ASP A 110 -21.36 -6.48 -2.20
C ASP A 110 -21.56 -5.04 -1.71
N HIS A 111 -21.70 -4.83 -0.39
CA HIS A 111 -21.90 -3.51 0.22
C HIS A 111 -20.98 -3.32 1.42
N MET A 112 -20.63 -2.05 1.67
CA MET A 112 -19.79 -1.66 2.80
C MET A 112 -20.31 -0.39 3.46
N VAL A 113 -20.33 -0.35 4.80
CA VAL A 113 -20.57 0.87 5.56
C VAL A 113 -19.25 1.57 5.84
N VAL A 114 -19.18 2.84 5.46
CA VAL A 114 -18.05 3.74 5.73
C VAL A 114 -18.42 4.70 6.85
N LYS A 115 -17.61 4.79 7.89
CA LYS A 115 -17.90 5.47 9.15
C LYS A 115 -18.29 6.96 9.01
N HIS A 116 -17.89 7.61 7.90
CA HIS A 116 -18.22 9.02 7.64
C HIS A 116 -17.88 9.39 6.20
N ARG A 117 -18.66 10.28 5.59
CA ARG A 117 -18.50 10.78 4.21
C ARG A 117 -17.10 11.32 3.89
N ARG A 118 -16.38 11.89 4.88
CA ARG A 118 -15.00 12.39 4.68
C ARG A 118 -14.01 11.31 4.23
N TYR A 119 -14.32 10.04 4.45
CA TYR A 119 -13.48 8.90 4.03
C TYR A 119 -13.80 8.40 2.62
N LEU A 120 -14.71 9.05 1.92
CA LEU A 120 -15.03 8.79 0.51
C LEU A 120 -14.29 9.78 -0.38
N ALA A 121 -13.48 9.28 -1.31
CA ALA A 121 -12.75 10.06 -2.30
C ALA A 121 -13.38 9.86 -3.68
N PRO A 122 -13.94 10.90 -4.34
CA PRO A 122 -14.46 10.77 -5.70
C PRO A 122 -13.38 10.32 -6.69
N LEU A 123 -13.67 9.30 -7.49
CA LEU A 123 -12.73 8.76 -8.48
C LEU A 123 -12.50 9.72 -9.66
N GLY A 124 -13.46 10.60 -9.95
CA GLY A 124 -13.31 11.63 -10.99
C GLY A 124 -13.07 11.06 -12.39
N GLY A 125 -13.69 9.91 -12.71
CA GLY A 125 -13.59 9.26 -14.02
C GLY A 125 -12.51 8.20 -14.15
N LEU A 126 -11.74 7.92 -13.09
CA LEU A 126 -10.84 6.75 -13.05
C LEU A 126 -11.67 5.46 -13.07
N ASP A 127 -11.17 4.45 -13.76
CA ASP A 127 -11.75 3.11 -13.74
C ASP A 127 -11.66 2.51 -12.32
N PRO A 128 -12.77 2.09 -11.70
CA PRO A 128 -12.77 1.61 -10.32
C PRO A 128 -11.86 0.39 -10.09
N VAL A 129 -11.82 -0.53 -11.06
CA VAL A 129 -11.03 -1.77 -10.92
C VAL A 129 -9.53 -1.45 -10.96
N ALA A 130 -9.10 -0.65 -11.93
CA ALA A 130 -7.70 -0.24 -12.05
C ALA A 130 -7.27 0.67 -10.88
N ALA A 131 -8.19 1.46 -10.32
CA ALA A 131 -7.90 2.39 -9.24
C ALA A 131 -7.88 1.73 -7.85
N ALA A 132 -8.60 0.62 -7.61
CA ALA A 132 -8.74 0.02 -6.29
C ALA A 132 -7.39 -0.15 -5.53
N PRO A 133 -6.30 -0.64 -6.15
CA PRO A 133 -5.01 -0.77 -5.47
C PRO A 133 -4.37 0.56 -5.04
N LEU A 134 -4.84 1.70 -5.56
CA LEU A 134 -4.35 3.01 -5.11
C LEU A 134 -4.77 3.32 -3.68
N ALA A 135 -5.86 2.72 -3.18
CA ALA A 135 -6.37 2.98 -1.83
C ALA A 135 -5.36 2.63 -0.72
N CYS A 136 -4.52 1.60 -0.94
CA CYS A 136 -3.47 1.21 0.00
C CYS A 136 -2.10 1.18 -0.67
N GLY A 137 -1.87 0.25 -1.61
CA GLY A 137 -0.56 0.04 -2.21
C GLY A 137 -0.02 1.29 -2.90
N GLY A 138 -0.85 1.97 -3.70
CA GLY A 138 -0.50 3.23 -4.35
C GLY A 138 -0.27 4.37 -3.35
N LEU A 139 -1.19 4.56 -2.40
CA LEU A 139 -1.13 5.64 -1.40
C LEU A 139 0.08 5.50 -0.46
N THR A 140 0.36 4.28 0.00
CA THR A 140 1.50 4.01 0.88
C THR A 140 2.82 4.28 0.18
N ALA A 141 2.95 3.86 -1.08
CA ALA A 141 4.12 4.17 -1.91
C ALA A 141 4.22 5.68 -2.21
N TRP A 142 3.09 6.37 -2.46
CA TRP A 142 3.03 7.81 -2.66
C TRP A 142 3.63 8.57 -1.49
N ARG A 143 3.16 8.27 -0.27
CA ARG A 143 3.68 8.89 0.94
C ARG A 143 5.16 8.61 1.15
N ALA A 144 5.60 7.36 0.98
CA ALA A 144 7.01 6.99 1.14
C ALA A 144 7.92 7.77 0.18
N VAL A 145 7.51 7.91 -1.09
CA VAL A 145 8.25 8.71 -2.08
C VAL A 145 8.24 10.19 -1.70
N HIS A 146 7.11 10.75 -1.24
CA HIS A 146 7.05 12.15 -0.82
C HIS A 146 7.96 12.47 0.36
N HIS A 147 8.17 11.54 1.29
CA HIS A 147 9.21 11.70 2.33
C HIS A 147 10.62 11.78 1.75
N ALA A 148 10.89 11.09 0.64
CA ALA A 148 12.19 11.07 -0.03
C ALA A 148 12.48 12.32 -0.87
N LEU A 149 11.43 12.93 -1.49
CA LEU A 149 11.60 13.99 -2.49
C LEU A 149 12.38 15.19 -1.98
N GLY A 150 12.28 15.53 -0.69
CA GLY A 150 13.01 16.65 -0.10
C GLY A 150 14.54 16.45 -0.21
N LEU A 151 15.03 15.28 0.21
CA LEU A 151 16.43 14.92 0.12
C LEU A 151 16.90 14.75 -1.33
N ILE A 152 16.08 14.13 -2.18
CA ILE A 152 16.38 13.96 -3.61
C ILE A 152 16.61 15.33 -4.28
N ARG A 153 15.74 16.30 -4.01
CA ARG A 153 15.89 17.66 -4.55
C ARG A 153 17.15 18.37 -4.02
N GLU A 154 17.48 18.17 -2.74
CA GLU A 154 18.72 18.68 -2.13
C GLU A 154 19.98 18.14 -2.82
N ARG A 155 19.98 16.84 -3.20
CA ARG A 155 21.08 16.18 -3.92
C ARG A 155 21.15 16.57 -5.40
N GLY A 156 20.04 16.99 -5.98
CA GLY A 156 19.96 17.39 -7.39
C GLY A 156 20.09 16.23 -8.37
N ALA A 157 20.54 16.50 -9.59
CA ALA A 157 20.59 15.54 -10.69
C ALA A 157 21.48 14.30 -10.45
N GLY A 158 22.32 14.31 -9.42
CA GLY A 158 23.15 13.17 -9.02
C GLY A 158 22.49 12.26 -7.96
N ALA A 159 21.28 12.59 -7.51
CA ALA A 159 20.57 11.83 -6.49
C ALA A 159 20.37 10.37 -6.91
N ARG A 160 20.57 9.44 -5.97
CA ARG A 160 20.36 8.01 -6.15
C ARG A 160 19.31 7.51 -5.18
N SER A 161 18.31 6.82 -5.71
CA SER A 161 17.24 6.21 -4.93
C SER A 161 17.16 4.71 -5.20
N THR A 162 17.10 3.91 -4.15
CA THR A 162 16.97 2.46 -4.25
C THR A 162 15.62 2.02 -3.66
N VAL A 163 14.90 1.19 -4.40
CA VAL A 163 13.65 0.55 -3.98
C VAL A 163 13.93 -0.92 -3.76
N ILE A 164 13.78 -1.40 -2.52
CA ILE A 164 13.91 -2.81 -2.16
C ILE A 164 12.53 -3.44 -2.09
N GLY A 165 12.31 -4.50 -2.88
CA GLY A 165 11.00 -5.10 -3.10
C GLY A 165 10.26 -4.45 -4.26
N ALA A 166 10.47 -4.98 -5.48
CA ALA A 166 9.83 -4.50 -6.72
C ALA A 166 8.47 -5.17 -6.99
N GLY A 167 7.76 -5.58 -5.94
CA GLY A 167 6.40 -6.11 -5.98
C GLY A 167 5.32 -5.02 -6.10
N GLY A 168 4.09 -5.32 -5.63
CA GLY A 168 2.92 -4.45 -5.82
C GLY A 168 3.12 -2.99 -5.38
N LEU A 169 3.71 -2.72 -4.20
CA LEU A 169 3.98 -1.36 -3.70
C LEU A 169 5.22 -0.76 -4.36
N GLY A 170 6.29 -1.56 -4.51
CA GLY A 170 7.54 -1.08 -5.08
C GLY A 170 7.38 -0.59 -6.52
N GLN A 171 6.52 -1.22 -7.32
CA GLN A 171 6.23 -0.76 -8.68
C GLN A 171 5.58 0.62 -8.71
N TYR A 172 4.71 0.96 -7.75
CA TYR A 172 4.18 2.31 -7.61
C TYR A 172 5.30 3.30 -7.23
N ALA A 173 6.13 2.95 -6.24
CA ALA A 173 7.24 3.81 -5.83
C ALA A 173 8.23 4.08 -6.96
N LEU A 174 8.58 3.05 -7.76
CA LEU A 174 9.41 3.21 -8.95
C LEU A 174 8.80 4.21 -9.93
N SER A 175 7.50 4.09 -10.22
CA SER A 175 6.81 5.03 -11.11
C SER A 175 6.81 6.45 -10.56
N TYR A 176 6.51 6.64 -9.29
CA TYR A 176 6.48 7.96 -8.68
C TYR A 176 7.87 8.60 -8.65
N LEU A 177 8.91 7.85 -8.30
CA LEU A 177 10.28 8.36 -8.35
C LEU A 177 10.68 8.80 -9.76
N ARG A 178 10.29 8.01 -10.78
CA ARG A 178 10.58 8.32 -12.19
C ARG A 178 9.83 9.55 -12.72
N LEU A 179 8.60 9.76 -12.25
CA LEU A 179 7.76 10.87 -12.69
C LEU A 179 7.97 12.17 -11.89
N LEU A 180 8.37 12.05 -10.62
CA LEU A 180 8.44 13.20 -9.69
C LEU A 180 9.87 13.66 -9.40
N SER A 181 10.89 12.98 -9.95
CA SER A 181 12.29 13.31 -9.69
C SER A 181 13.23 12.95 -10.84
N ASP A 182 14.43 13.57 -10.85
CA ASP A 182 15.51 13.23 -11.77
C ASP A 182 16.51 12.23 -11.16
N ALA A 183 16.16 11.58 -10.04
CA ALA A 183 17.04 10.63 -9.38
C ALA A 183 17.33 9.40 -10.26
N GLN A 184 18.55 8.88 -10.13
CA GLN A 184 18.88 7.56 -10.63
C GLN A 184 18.19 6.51 -9.75
N VAL A 185 17.25 5.76 -10.32
CA VAL A 185 16.41 4.81 -9.58
C VAL A 185 16.89 3.39 -9.81
N THR A 186 17.24 2.70 -8.72
CA THR A 186 17.60 1.28 -8.69
C THR A 186 16.48 0.48 -8.06
N ALA A 187 16.01 -0.56 -8.74
CA ALA A 187 15.10 -1.56 -8.20
C ALA A 187 15.88 -2.78 -7.72
N VAL A 188 15.51 -3.34 -6.57
CA VAL A 188 16.14 -4.53 -5.99
C VAL A 188 15.07 -5.55 -5.64
N ASP A 189 15.22 -6.78 -6.14
CA ASP A 189 14.34 -7.91 -5.82
C ASP A 189 15.11 -9.24 -5.93
N LEU A 190 14.52 -10.33 -5.43
CA LEU A 190 15.03 -11.69 -5.59
C LEU A 190 14.48 -12.36 -6.88
N ALA A 191 13.34 -11.92 -7.38
CA ALA A 191 12.64 -12.53 -8.48
C ALA A 191 12.90 -11.77 -9.80
N GLN A 192 13.36 -12.49 -10.83
CA GLN A 192 13.72 -11.89 -12.13
C GLN A 192 12.51 -11.23 -12.81
N ASP A 193 11.31 -11.80 -12.72
CA ASP A 193 10.09 -11.24 -13.31
C ASP A 193 9.73 -9.88 -12.69
N LYS A 194 10.05 -9.65 -11.41
CA LYS A 194 9.88 -8.36 -10.72
C LYS A 194 10.92 -7.33 -11.20
N LEU A 195 12.15 -7.77 -11.41
CA LEU A 195 13.22 -6.92 -11.97
C LEU A 195 12.91 -6.52 -13.42
N ASP A 196 12.39 -7.45 -14.24
CA ASP A 196 11.94 -7.17 -15.60
C ASP A 196 10.79 -6.15 -15.61
N ALA A 197 9.82 -6.31 -14.72
CA ALA A 197 8.72 -5.35 -14.56
C ALA A 197 9.24 -3.97 -14.10
N ALA A 198 10.20 -3.91 -13.17
CA ALA A 198 10.82 -2.68 -12.72
C ALA A 198 11.54 -1.95 -13.87
N THR A 199 12.25 -2.70 -14.73
CA THR A 199 12.89 -2.16 -15.94
C THR A 199 11.86 -1.58 -16.91
N ALA A 200 10.76 -2.29 -17.14
CA ALA A 200 9.66 -1.82 -17.99
C ALA A 200 8.97 -0.55 -17.46
N ILE A 201 8.94 -0.37 -16.14
CA ILE A 201 8.45 0.87 -15.48
C ILE A 201 9.43 2.03 -15.68
N GLY A 202 10.69 1.75 -15.99
CA GLY A 202 11.73 2.74 -16.24
C GLY A 202 12.74 2.90 -15.09
N ALA A 203 12.91 1.90 -14.24
CA ALA A 203 14.06 1.85 -13.32
C ALA A 203 15.36 1.94 -14.14
N HIS A 204 16.31 2.75 -13.70
CA HIS A 204 17.61 2.88 -14.40
C HIS A 204 18.45 1.61 -14.25
N HIS A 205 18.32 0.97 -13.08
CA HIS A 205 18.97 -0.28 -12.77
C HIS A 205 17.98 -1.24 -12.11
N ALA A 206 18.03 -2.52 -12.47
CA ALA A 206 17.30 -3.60 -11.84
C ALA A 206 18.33 -4.64 -11.39
N VAL A 207 18.45 -4.86 -10.09
CA VAL A 207 19.57 -5.59 -9.49
C VAL A 207 19.03 -6.70 -8.60
N HIS A 208 19.57 -7.91 -8.75
CA HIS A 208 19.27 -8.99 -7.80
C HIS A 208 19.81 -8.65 -6.41
N ALA A 209 19.04 -8.97 -5.36
CA ALA A 209 19.37 -8.55 -3.98
C ALA A 209 20.78 -8.99 -3.53
N ASN A 210 21.30 -10.10 -4.03
CA ASN A 210 22.65 -10.59 -3.70
C ASN A 210 23.77 -9.72 -4.28
N ASP A 211 23.47 -8.95 -5.34
CA ASP A 211 24.43 -8.11 -6.07
C ASP A 211 24.35 -6.62 -5.63
N LEU A 212 23.47 -6.29 -4.67
CA LEU A 212 23.29 -4.91 -4.19
C LEU A 212 24.58 -4.30 -3.63
N LYS A 213 25.47 -5.13 -3.06
CA LYS A 213 26.78 -4.72 -2.53
C LYS A 213 27.72 -4.13 -3.59
N ASP A 214 27.49 -4.45 -4.86
CA ASP A 214 28.29 -4.02 -6.01
C ASP A 214 27.72 -2.73 -6.64
N VAL A 215 26.62 -2.21 -6.09
CA VAL A 215 25.96 -0.97 -6.51
C VAL A 215 26.41 0.20 -5.62
N GLU A 216 26.61 1.36 -6.23
CA GLU A 216 26.94 2.59 -5.49
C GLU A 216 25.89 2.93 -4.44
N PRO A 217 26.30 3.37 -3.22
CA PRO A 217 25.37 3.74 -2.15
C PRO A 217 24.33 4.77 -2.58
N ALA A 218 23.10 4.61 -2.09
CA ALA A 218 22.00 5.50 -2.41
C ALA A 218 21.83 6.63 -1.39
N ASP A 219 21.30 7.78 -1.82
CA ASP A 219 20.88 8.86 -0.93
C ASP A 219 19.59 8.48 -0.20
N VAL A 220 18.70 7.74 -0.88
CA VAL A 220 17.44 7.25 -0.33
C VAL A 220 17.28 5.76 -0.61
N VAL A 221 16.90 5.00 0.40
CA VAL A 221 16.47 3.60 0.28
C VAL A 221 15.05 3.49 0.79
N ILE A 222 14.14 2.94 -0.02
CA ILE A 222 12.75 2.64 0.39
C ILE A 222 12.59 1.13 0.41
N ASP A 223 12.33 0.57 1.58
CA ASP A 223 12.21 -0.88 1.80
C ASP A 223 10.73 -1.29 1.97
N PHE A 224 10.19 -1.96 0.97
CA PHE A 224 8.81 -2.47 0.97
C PHE A 224 8.69 -3.91 1.52
N ILE A 225 9.77 -4.48 2.03
CA ILE A 225 9.80 -5.82 2.64
C ILE A 225 9.91 -5.71 4.16
N GLY A 226 10.93 -5.02 4.68
CA GLY A 226 11.11 -4.73 6.10
C GLY A 226 11.51 -5.94 6.96
N ASN A 227 12.07 -7.01 6.38
CA ASN A 227 12.63 -8.11 7.17
C ASN A 227 14.09 -7.82 7.56
N GLU A 228 14.68 -8.67 8.41
CA GLU A 228 16.03 -8.45 8.92
C GLU A 228 17.08 -8.36 7.79
N ALA A 229 16.96 -9.19 6.76
CA ALA A 229 17.89 -9.19 5.62
C ALA A 229 17.76 -7.90 4.80
N THR A 230 16.54 -7.45 4.49
CA THR A 230 16.34 -6.22 3.71
C THR A 230 16.67 -4.97 4.52
N LEU A 231 16.40 -4.94 5.83
CA LEU A 231 16.84 -3.83 6.69
C LEU A 231 18.36 -3.73 6.77
N THR A 232 19.06 -4.88 6.89
CA THR A 232 20.53 -4.92 6.87
C THR A 232 21.06 -4.39 5.54
N ASN A 233 20.47 -4.82 4.43
CA ASN A 233 20.80 -4.29 3.11
C ASN A 233 20.52 -2.79 3.00
N SER A 234 19.39 -2.31 3.49
CA SER A 234 19.00 -0.90 3.45
C SER A 234 19.98 0.01 4.17
N VAL A 235 20.35 -0.34 5.42
CA VAL A 235 21.31 0.47 6.20
C VAL A 235 22.75 0.31 5.71
N GLY A 236 23.09 -0.82 5.11
CA GLY A 236 24.39 -1.05 4.50
C GLY A 236 24.56 -0.36 3.15
N HIS A 237 23.46 -0.09 2.44
CA HIS A 237 23.48 0.51 1.11
C HIS A 237 23.21 2.03 1.10
N VAL A 238 22.63 2.58 2.18
CA VAL A 238 22.44 4.04 2.28
C VAL A 238 23.76 4.76 2.47
N GLY A 239 23.95 5.90 1.79
CA GLY A 239 25.11 6.77 1.94
C GLY A 239 25.06 7.65 3.21
N ARG A 240 26.16 8.39 3.48
CA ARG A 240 26.20 9.41 4.56
C ARG A 240 25.14 10.48 4.31
N GLN A 241 24.49 10.94 5.40
CA GLN A 241 23.37 11.89 5.36
C GLN A 241 22.19 11.40 4.54
N GLY A 242 22.13 10.10 4.26
CA GLY A 242 21.06 9.50 3.51
C GLY A 242 19.82 9.17 4.37
N MET A 243 18.82 8.58 3.75
CA MET A 243 17.55 8.23 4.38
C MET A 243 17.14 6.81 4.03
N VAL A 244 16.73 6.05 5.03
CA VAL A 244 16.06 4.75 4.87
C VAL A 244 14.61 4.90 5.31
N ILE A 245 13.68 4.53 4.44
CA ILE A 245 12.23 4.55 4.69
C ILE A 245 11.74 3.10 4.66
N VAL A 246 11.32 2.60 5.80
CA VAL A 246 10.80 1.23 5.94
C VAL A 246 9.28 1.26 5.83
N VAL A 247 8.74 0.53 4.88
CA VAL A 247 7.30 0.42 4.59
C VAL A 247 6.79 -1.00 4.85
N GLY A 248 7.62 -1.99 4.52
CA GLY A 248 7.26 -3.39 4.64
C GLY A 248 7.07 -3.85 6.10
N LEU A 249 6.13 -4.73 6.32
CA LEU A 249 5.76 -5.29 7.63
C LEU A 249 6.48 -6.63 7.93
N GLY A 250 7.72 -6.79 7.44
CA GLY A 250 8.51 -8.01 7.65
C GLY A 250 9.05 -8.21 9.05
N LEU A 251 8.74 -7.30 10.00
CA LEU A 251 9.06 -7.36 11.44
C LEU A 251 10.56 -7.54 11.75
N GLY A 252 11.43 -7.16 10.80
CA GLY A 252 12.87 -7.20 10.94
C GLY A 252 13.39 -6.21 11.98
N ARG A 253 14.63 -6.43 12.41
CA ARG A 253 15.35 -5.55 13.33
C ARG A 253 16.75 -5.31 12.79
N VAL A 254 17.25 -4.08 12.98
CA VAL A 254 18.60 -3.71 12.60
C VAL A 254 19.23 -2.84 13.69
N PRO A 255 20.52 -3.01 14.02
CA PRO A 255 21.23 -2.08 14.91
C PRO A 255 21.22 -0.67 14.32
N PHE A 256 20.89 0.32 15.14
CA PHE A 256 20.95 1.74 14.76
C PHE A 256 21.66 2.53 15.85
N GLY A 257 22.71 3.25 15.45
CA GLY A 257 23.51 4.06 16.37
C GLY A 257 24.85 4.45 15.77
N PHE A 258 25.68 5.17 16.56
CA PHE A 258 27.00 5.62 16.12
C PHE A 258 27.89 4.40 15.79
N GLY A 259 28.40 4.37 14.57
CA GLY A 259 29.23 3.26 14.05
C GLY A 259 28.46 2.05 13.50
N ALA A 260 27.14 1.95 13.73
CA ALA A 260 26.30 0.88 13.17
C ALA A 260 25.75 1.24 11.78
N VAL A 261 25.61 2.52 11.49
CA VAL A 261 25.11 3.04 10.20
C VAL A 261 26.00 4.17 9.71
N PRO A 262 25.99 4.55 8.42
CA PRO A 262 26.70 5.72 7.92
C PRO A 262 26.33 7.00 8.71
N HIS A 263 27.28 7.94 8.82
CA HIS A 263 27.06 9.14 9.62
C HIS A 263 25.85 9.96 9.11
N GLU A 264 25.03 10.45 10.05
CA GLU A 264 23.85 11.29 9.84
C GLU A 264 22.74 10.60 9.03
N THR A 265 22.73 9.26 9.00
CA THR A 265 21.63 8.51 8.39
C THR A 265 20.32 8.76 9.14
N ARG A 266 19.25 9.01 8.40
CA ARG A 266 17.88 9.06 8.89
C ARG A 266 17.22 7.71 8.67
N LEU A 267 16.58 7.15 9.69
CA LEU A 267 15.79 5.92 9.60
C LEU A 267 14.38 6.22 10.08
N MET A 268 13.39 5.90 9.25
CA MET A 268 11.98 6.09 9.60
C MET A 268 11.12 4.96 9.06
N SER A 269 10.00 4.69 9.71
CA SER A 269 8.92 3.89 9.15
C SER A 269 7.88 4.80 8.48
N SER A 270 7.22 4.29 7.44
CA SER A 270 6.09 4.96 6.79
C SER A 270 4.92 3.99 6.65
N VAL A 271 3.70 4.48 6.86
CA VAL A 271 2.48 3.69 6.80
C VAL A 271 1.36 4.51 6.17
N TRP A 272 0.56 3.87 5.32
CA TRP A 272 -0.56 4.51 4.65
C TRP A 272 -0.18 5.84 3.97
N GLY A 273 -1.14 6.71 3.80
CA GLY A 273 -1.06 8.13 3.52
C GLY A 273 -2.24 8.83 4.17
N SER A 274 -2.23 10.15 4.17
CA SER A 274 -3.37 10.94 4.65
C SER A 274 -4.52 10.95 3.62
N ARG A 275 -5.71 11.36 4.06
CA ARG A 275 -6.85 11.52 3.17
C ARG A 275 -6.58 12.58 2.07
N SER A 276 -5.86 13.65 2.39
CA SER A 276 -5.44 14.65 1.39
C SER A 276 -4.40 14.10 0.41
N GLU A 277 -3.44 13.29 0.88
CA GLU A 277 -2.50 12.62 -0.02
C GLU A 277 -3.20 11.65 -0.98
N LEU A 278 -4.33 11.04 -0.57
CA LEU A 278 -5.17 10.24 -1.45
C LEU A 278 -5.83 11.11 -2.54
N ASP A 279 -6.35 12.30 -2.18
CA ASP A 279 -6.91 13.22 -3.17
C ASP A 279 -5.86 13.66 -4.20
N ASP A 280 -4.64 13.98 -3.72
CA ASP A 280 -3.52 14.36 -4.59
C ASP A 280 -3.12 13.21 -5.51
N LEU A 281 -3.06 11.98 -4.98
CA LEU A 281 -2.76 10.78 -5.77
C LEU A 281 -3.83 10.51 -6.84
N LEU A 282 -5.12 10.62 -6.51
CA LEU A 282 -6.20 10.45 -7.48
C LEU A 282 -6.18 11.56 -8.53
N ALA A 283 -5.86 12.80 -8.14
CA ALA A 283 -5.67 13.88 -9.09
C ALA A 283 -4.49 13.61 -10.03
N PHE A 284 -3.38 13.12 -9.50
CA PHE A 284 -2.21 12.74 -10.29
C PHE A 284 -2.52 11.56 -11.23
N ALA A 285 -3.23 10.53 -10.76
CA ALA A 285 -3.63 9.40 -11.59
C ALA A 285 -4.51 9.79 -12.79
N ARG A 286 -5.32 10.84 -12.66
CA ARG A 286 -6.12 11.36 -13.78
C ARG A 286 -5.29 12.06 -14.85
N THR A 287 -4.19 12.69 -14.48
CA THR A 287 -3.27 13.36 -15.42
C THR A 287 -2.17 12.44 -15.94
N GLU A 288 -1.79 11.43 -15.13
CA GLU A 288 -0.75 10.45 -15.42
C GLU A 288 -1.29 9.02 -15.32
N PRO A 289 -2.14 8.57 -16.26
CA PRO A 289 -2.73 7.22 -16.22
C PRO A 289 -1.69 6.09 -16.25
N SER A 290 -0.45 6.38 -16.64
CA SER A 290 0.65 5.43 -16.64
C SER A 290 1.01 4.88 -15.25
N ILE A 291 0.55 5.52 -14.16
CA ILE A 291 0.70 4.99 -12.81
C ILE A 291 -0.30 3.88 -12.46
N LEU A 292 -1.43 3.81 -13.17
CA LEU A 292 -2.36 2.70 -13.02
C LEU A 292 -1.68 1.43 -13.55
N ARG A 293 -1.64 0.40 -12.71
CA ARG A 293 -1.01 -0.88 -13.06
C ARG A 293 -2.04 -1.82 -13.67
N GLU A 294 -1.56 -2.67 -14.56
CA GLU A 294 -2.35 -3.83 -14.97
C GLU A 294 -2.69 -4.68 -13.74
N VAL A 295 -3.95 -5.08 -13.63
CA VAL A 295 -4.46 -5.86 -12.50
C VAL A 295 -5.01 -7.19 -13.00
N ASP A 296 -4.78 -8.25 -12.22
CA ASP A 296 -5.46 -9.53 -12.39
C ASP A 296 -6.83 -9.44 -11.72
N VAL A 297 -7.89 -9.55 -12.50
CA VAL A 297 -9.27 -9.45 -12.00
C VAL A 297 -9.83 -10.85 -11.72
N LEU A 298 -10.35 -11.05 -10.52
CA LEU A 298 -11.05 -12.27 -10.11
C LEU A 298 -12.41 -11.90 -9.51
N PRO A 299 -13.44 -12.73 -9.67
CA PRO A 299 -14.71 -12.52 -8.96
C PRO A 299 -14.53 -12.69 -7.45
N LEU A 300 -15.35 -11.99 -6.64
CA LEU A 300 -15.29 -12.01 -5.17
C LEU A 300 -15.27 -13.44 -4.59
N GLY A 301 -16.05 -14.36 -5.17
CA GLY A 301 -16.08 -15.77 -4.74
C GLY A 301 -14.75 -16.52 -4.92
N GLN A 302 -13.77 -15.94 -5.61
CA GLN A 302 -12.43 -16.51 -5.78
C GLN A 302 -11.37 -15.84 -4.86
N ALA A 303 -11.79 -15.20 -3.79
CA ALA A 303 -10.89 -14.51 -2.86
C ALA A 303 -9.82 -15.45 -2.28
N GLN A 304 -10.14 -16.69 -1.95
CA GLN A 304 -9.16 -17.68 -1.50
C GLN A 304 -8.07 -17.93 -2.56
N GLN A 305 -8.46 -18.11 -3.82
CA GLN A 305 -7.49 -18.29 -4.91
C GLN A 305 -6.59 -17.05 -5.07
N ALA A 306 -7.14 -15.86 -4.90
CA ALA A 306 -6.36 -14.62 -4.94
C ALA A 306 -5.31 -14.58 -3.82
N HIS A 307 -5.70 -14.95 -2.59
CA HIS A 307 -4.80 -15.04 -1.44
C HIS A 307 -3.71 -16.11 -1.64
N ASP A 308 -4.07 -17.28 -2.16
CA ASP A 308 -3.11 -18.36 -2.43
C ASP A 308 -2.06 -17.92 -3.47
N ARG A 309 -2.48 -17.27 -4.55
CA ARG A 309 -1.58 -16.70 -5.56
C ARG A 309 -0.67 -15.63 -4.99
N LEU A 310 -1.21 -14.73 -4.15
CA LEU A 310 -0.42 -13.69 -3.50
C LEU A 310 0.63 -14.29 -2.56
N ARG A 311 0.23 -15.27 -1.74
CA ARG A 311 1.11 -16.00 -0.80
C ARG A 311 2.22 -16.76 -1.52
N ALA A 312 1.93 -17.34 -2.67
CA ALA A 312 2.88 -18.05 -3.51
C ALA A 312 3.80 -17.11 -4.34
N GLY A 313 3.63 -15.79 -4.25
CA GLY A 313 4.36 -14.81 -5.07
C GLY A 313 4.01 -14.84 -6.56
N GLN A 314 2.92 -15.51 -6.94
CA GLN A 314 2.48 -15.71 -8.32
C GLN A 314 1.66 -14.52 -8.87
N THR A 315 2.06 -13.31 -8.50
CA THR A 315 1.43 -12.07 -8.95
C THR A 315 2.47 -11.19 -9.62
N ARG A 316 2.21 -10.75 -10.85
CA ARG A 316 3.11 -9.81 -11.56
C ARG A 316 2.90 -8.36 -11.13
N GLY A 317 1.72 -8.02 -10.65
CA GLY A 317 1.31 -6.69 -10.20
C GLY A 317 0.36 -6.79 -9.02
N ARG A 318 -0.90 -6.42 -9.24
CA ARG A 318 -1.95 -6.44 -8.22
C ARG A 318 -3.08 -7.39 -8.63
N ILE A 319 -3.77 -7.97 -7.66
CA ILE A 319 -5.02 -8.69 -7.86
C ILE A 319 -6.15 -7.81 -7.36
N VAL A 320 -7.28 -7.81 -8.06
CA VAL A 320 -8.50 -7.09 -7.69
C VAL A 320 -9.68 -8.04 -7.76
N LEU A 321 -10.47 -8.06 -6.69
CA LEU A 321 -11.74 -8.78 -6.62
C LEU A 321 -12.87 -7.87 -7.08
N THR A 322 -13.81 -8.41 -7.86
CA THR A 322 -15.02 -7.68 -8.29
C THR A 322 -16.27 -8.37 -7.76
N THR A 323 -17.27 -7.59 -7.40
CA THR A 323 -18.58 -8.03 -6.92
C THR A 323 -19.52 -8.43 -8.05
#